data_7e6878c178c59ae6a0b2c8f803397f33
#
_entry.id   7e6878c178c59ae6a0b2c8f803397f33
#
_cell.length_a   1.000
_cell.length_b   1.000
_cell.length_c   1.000
_cell.angle_alpha   90.00
_cell.angle_beta   90.00
_cell.angle_gamma   90.00
#
_symmetry.space_group_name_H-M   'P 1'
#
loop_
_entity.id
_entity.type
_entity.pdbx_description
1 polymer ?
#
loop_
_entity_poly.entity_id
_entity_poly.type
_entity_poly.pdbx_seq_one_letter_code
_entity_poly.pdbx_strand_id
1 'polypeptide(L)'
;MNRPRWLSALFAACAVIWIVGLGFRGLFNPDEGRYAEIPREILAGGDWVIPHLDGLVYIEKPPLQYWGTAISEAVFGQNAWAARLYTGLCALATVFVLWAMLRREWDAAAAARGAIMLGSSLLFVLLGHQLTLDMSLTLFMTITFVGFCNAQRAVRWQGWMLLSWAGIAAAFMTKGLIAGVLPLITLVAYSALQRDLAPWRRLLLGRGALLFAILCLPWLILIQHRLPQFFQFFFIREHFQRYLTKIEDRYQPWWFFIPILIAGILPWLLPALRSLYGDWRRTVARPGFDARRFAWSWCVVIFVFFSASDSKLLSYILPIFPALVLLMATSATKRLNADLRATGIGMALVGAAVLVGALLLPRILHAPSLYDPLRAPYFMQIRPALILMGICSVGGGIAAWRSRADDIRPTLAIGLGGFATWAGALWAAAIVAPVYSGAALYDQLPAALRQDVPVYSVRTYDQSLTFYLRHPVTLVEYRGELDFGQTLEPARSVATLAAFAPLWRDSGQALAVVEPKTYEQMRSAGFAMVMRASSPKTYIVSRR
;
A
#
# COMPACT_ATOMS: atom_id res chain seq x y z
N MET A 1 -35.82 -5.08 9.87
CA MET A 1 -35.86 -4.05 8.82
C MET A 1 -35.28 -4.65 7.55
N ASN A 2 -36.10 -4.78 6.50
CA ASN A 2 -35.63 -5.21 5.18
C ASN A 2 -34.60 -4.20 4.66
N ARG A 3 -33.40 -4.69 4.33
CA ARG A 3 -32.40 -3.81 3.70
C ARG A 3 -32.95 -3.30 2.39
N PRO A 4 -32.86 -2.01 2.09
CA PRO A 4 -33.21 -1.54 0.76
C PRO A 4 -32.25 -2.19 -0.25
N ARG A 5 -32.77 -2.93 -1.21
CA ARG A 5 -32.02 -3.64 -2.26
C ARG A 5 -31.03 -2.72 -2.99
N TRP A 6 -31.38 -1.43 -3.10
CA TRP A 6 -30.51 -0.42 -3.73
C TRP A 6 -29.16 -0.20 -3.01
N LEU A 7 -29.10 -0.37 -1.68
CA LEU A 7 -27.85 -0.19 -0.93
C LEU A 7 -26.85 -1.30 -1.25
N SER A 8 -27.32 -2.55 -1.36
CA SER A 8 -26.47 -3.67 -1.78
C SER A 8 -26.00 -3.51 -3.23
N ALA A 9 -26.87 -3.02 -4.13
CA ALA A 9 -26.50 -2.71 -5.51
C ALA A 9 -25.43 -1.59 -5.58
N LEU A 10 -25.57 -0.56 -4.74
CA LEU A 10 -24.58 0.52 -4.67
C LEU A 10 -23.19 0.00 -4.21
N PHE A 11 -23.14 -0.84 -3.17
CA PHE A 11 -21.88 -1.45 -2.73
C PHE A 11 -21.26 -2.34 -3.81
N ALA A 12 -22.07 -3.11 -4.52
CA ALA A 12 -21.60 -3.92 -5.64
C ALA A 12 -21.05 -3.04 -6.77
N ALA A 13 -21.73 -1.95 -7.14
CA ALA A 13 -21.26 -1.00 -8.14
C ALA A 13 -19.92 -0.34 -7.73
N CYS A 14 -19.79 0.10 -6.47
CA CYS A 14 -18.52 0.64 -5.96
C CYS A 14 -17.40 -0.42 -6.00
N ALA A 15 -17.67 -1.68 -5.67
CA ALA A 15 -16.69 -2.75 -5.74
C ALA A 15 -16.27 -3.04 -7.19
N VAL A 16 -17.20 -3.01 -8.15
CA VAL A 16 -16.88 -3.14 -9.58
C VAL A 16 -16.00 -1.99 -10.05
N ILE A 17 -16.36 -0.74 -9.72
CA ILE A 17 -15.56 0.45 -10.05
C ILE A 17 -14.16 0.33 -9.45
N TRP A 18 -14.05 -0.15 -8.20
CA TRP A 18 -12.78 -0.40 -7.54
C TRP A 18 -11.90 -1.37 -8.33
N ILE A 19 -12.42 -2.52 -8.69
CA ILE A 19 -11.67 -3.56 -9.42
C ILE A 19 -11.29 -3.10 -10.82
N VAL A 20 -12.22 -2.48 -11.57
CA VAL A 20 -11.94 -1.94 -12.91
C VAL A 20 -10.86 -0.85 -12.83
N GLY A 21 -10.88 -0.02 -11.78
CA GLY A 21 -9.92 1.07 -11.56
C GLY A 21 -8.47 0.63 -11.33
N LEU A 22 -8.17 -0.66 -11.08
CA LEU A 22 -6.82 -1.15 -10.85
C LEU A 22 -5.90 -1.04 -12.10
N GLY A 23 -6.46 -1.00 -13.29
CA GLY A 23 -5.73 -1.04 -14.56
C GLY A 23 -5.44 0.32 -15.20
N PHE A 24 -5.91 1.44 -14.65
CA PHE A 24 -5.90 2.74 -15.34
C PHE A 24 -4.52 3.37 -15.56
N ARG A 25 -3.47 2.90 -14.92
CA ARG A 25 -2.12 3.46 -15.03
C ARG A 25 -1.04 2.40 -15.07
N GLY A 26 0.11 2.75 -15.62
CA GLY A 26 1.33 1.94 -15.51
C GLY A 26 1.76 1.75 -14.05
N LEU A 27 2.63 0.78 -13.82
CA LEU A 27 3.20 0.47 -12.51
C LEU A 27 4.20 1.55 -12.11
N PHE A 28 4.07 2.11 -10.92
CA PHE A 28 4.99 3.12 -10.40
C PHE A 28 6.26 2.51 -9.82
N ASN A 29 7.39 3.15 -10.11
CA ASN A 29 8.66 2.86 -9.47
C ASN A 29 8.72 3.43 -8.04
N PRO A 30 9.49 2.79 -7.14
CA PRO A 30 10.11 1.47 -7.29
C PRO A 30 9.18 0.31 -6.91
N ASP A 31 8.22 0.55 -5.99
CA ASP A 31 7.51 -0.51 -5.27
C ASP A 31 6.61 -1.35 -6.19
N GLU A 32 5.76 -0.73 -7.02
CA GLU A 32 4.85 -1.52 -7.86
C GLU A 32 5.59 -2.34 -8.91
N GLY A 33 6.67 -1.78 -9.49
CA GLY A 33 7.53 -2.51 -10.42
C GLY A 33 8.13 -3.75 -9.77
N ARG A 34 8.72 -3.58 -8.58
CA ARG A 34 9.30 -4.68 -7.79
C ARG A 34 8.28 -5.76 -7.46
N TYR A 35 7.13 -5.37 -6.91
CA TYR A 35 6.08 -6.31 -6.49
C TYR A 35 5.32 -6.95 -7.65
N ALA A 36 5.50 -6.47 -8.89
CA ALA A 36 5.03 -7.11 -10.11
C ALA A 36 6.12 -7.99 -10.75
N GLU A 37 7.37 -7.54 -10.78
CA GLU A 37 8.47 -8.26 -11.42
C GLU A 37 8.81 -9.57 -10.68
N ILE A 38 8.87 -9.56 -9.33
CA ILE A 38 9.13 -10.78 -8.56
C ILE A 38 8.11 -11.89 -8.86
N PRO A 39 6.78 -11.65 -8.86
CA PRO A 39 5.78 -12.63 -9.29
C PRO A 39 5.97 -13.10 -10.73
N ARG A 40 6.30 -12.20 -11.65
CA ARG A 40 6.60 -12.55 -13.05
C ARG A 40 7.78 -13.54 -13.13
N GLU A 41 8.84 -13.29 -12.37
CA GLU A 41 10.01 -14.19 -12.33
C GLU A 41 9.68 -15.53 -11.66
N ILE A 42 8.83 -15.56 -10.63
CA ILE A 42 8.31 -16.81 -10.04
C ILE A 42 7.62 -17.65 -11.13
N LEU A 43 6.79 -17.03 -11.97
CA LEU A 43 6.10 -17.75 -13.05
C LEU A 43 7.04 -18.19 -14.17
N ALA A 44 8.04 -17.40 -14.51
CA ALA A 44 9.00 -17.71 -15.56
C ALA A 44 10.00 -18.79 -15.13
N GLY A 45 10.51 -18.72 -13.90
CA GLY A 45 11.54 -19.61 -13.35
C GLY A 45 11.02 -20.81 -12.56
N GLY A 46 9.74 -20.77 -12.15
CA GLY A 46 9.09 -21.83 -11.35
C GLY A 46 9.54 -21.88 -9.88
N ASP A 47 10.34 -20.92 -9.39
CA ASP A 47 10.82 -20.91 -8.00
C ASP A 47 9.86 -20.15 -7.07
N TRP A 48 8.97 -20.90 -6.42
CA TRP A 48 8.00 -20.38 -5.44
C TRP A 48 8.59 -20.25 -4.02
N VAL A 49 9.85 -20.65 -3.80
CA VAL A 49 10.47 -20.63 -2.46
C VAL A 49 11.40 -19.44 -2.29
N ILE A 50 12.31 -19.21 -3.22
CA ILE A 50 13.26 -18.10 -3.20
C ILE A 50 12.80 -17.04 -4.21
N PRO A 51 12.31 -15.88 -3.77
CA PRO A 51 11.98 -14.78 -4.67
C PRO A 51 13.23 -14.23 -5.36
N HIS A 52 13.09 -13.86 -6.62
CA HIS A 52 14.14 -13.21 -7.41
C HIS A 52 13.63 -11.87 -7.93
N LEU A 53 14.52 -10.90 -8.06
CA LEU A 53 14.28 -9.61 -8.69
C LEU A 53 15.44 -9.33 -9.64
N ASP A 54 15.16 -9.12 -10.90
CA ASP A 54 16.16 -8.98 -11.96
C ASP A 54 17.07 -10.22 -12.07
N GLY A 55 16.49 -11.40 -11.85
CA GLY A 55 17.19 -12.68 -11.82
C GLY A 55 18.09 -12.90 -10.60
N LEU A 56 18.20 -11.92 -9.69
CA LEU A 56 19.00 -11.98 -8.46
C LEU A 56 18.16 -12.36 -7.26
N VAL A 57 18.73 -13.09 -6.30
CA VAL A 57 18.06 -13.46 -5.05
C VAL A 57 17.59 -12.21 -4.29
N TYR A 58 16.29 -12.16 -3.99
CA TYR A 58 15.65 -11.04 -3.29
C TYR A 58 14.76 -11.52 -2.15
N ILE A 59 15.22 -11.43 -0.90
CA ILE A 59 14.59 -12.05 0.27
C ILE A 59 14.23 -11.05 1.39
N GLU A 60 13.99 -9.79 1.05
CA GLU A 60 13.61 -8.78 2.04
C GLU A 60 12.24 -9.04 2.69
N LYS A 61 11.36 -9.74 2.02
CA LYS A 61 9.99 -9.99 2.49
C LYS A 61 9.55 -11.44 2.27
N PRO A 62 8.68 -11.98 3.15
CA PRO A 62 8.07 -13.29 2.95
C PRO A 62 7.16 -13.34 1.71
N PRO A 63 6.82 -14.53 1.20
CA PRO A 63 6.35 -14.69 -0.18
C PRO A 63 4.85 -14.49 -0.39
N LEU A 64 4.00 -14.37 0.63
CA LEU A 64 2.55 -14.45 0.47
C LEU A 64 1.99 -13.39 -0.47
N GLN A 65 2.52 -12.15 -0.43
CA GLN A 65 2.15 -11.11 -1.38
C GLN A 65 2.55 -11.50 -2.81
N TYR A 66 3.76 -12.02 -2.99
CA TYR A 66 4.25 -12.44 -4.30
C TYR A 66 3.44 -13.60 -4.87
N TRP A 67 3.11 -14.59 -4.04
CA TRP A 67 2.26 -15.72 -4.45
C TRP A 67 0.87 -15.27 -4.89
N GLY A 68 0.23 -14.38 -4.10
CA GLY A 68 -1.09 -13.85 -4.46
C GLY A 68 -1.07 -13.06 -5.77
N THR A 69 -0.05 -12.27 -6.01
CA THR A 69 0.14 -11.54 -7.27
C THR A 69 0.48 -12.48 -8.43
N ALA A 70 1.37 -13.48 -8.22
CA ALA A 70 1.72 -14.47 -9.23
C ALA A 70 0.50 -15.29 -9.70
N ILE A 71 -0.35 -15.73 -8.77
CA ILE A 71 -1.62 -16.41 -9.12
C ILE A 71 -2.50 -15.50 -9.98
N SER A 72 -2.62 -14.22 -9.62
CA SER A 72 -3.40 -13.27 -10.40
C SER A 72 -2.82 -13.08 -11.82
N GLU A 73 -1.50 -12.94 -11.95
CA GLU A 73 -0.82 -12.81 -13.24
C GLU A 73 -0.90 -14.10 -14.08
N ALA A 74 -0.85 -15.27 -13.45
CA ALA A 74 -1.01 -16.54 -14.13
C ALA A 74 -2.42 -16.69 -14.76
N VAL A 75 -3.45 -16.19 -14.07
CA VAL A 75 -4.85 -16.31 -14.52
C VAL A 75 -5.22 -15.23 -15.54
N PHE A 76 -4.80 -14.00 -15.32
CA PHE A 76 -5.24 -12.83 -16.09
C PHE A 76 -4.16 -12.21 -16.99
N GLY A 77 -2.99 -12.84 -17.05
CA GLY A 77 -1.84 -12.36 -17.82
C GLY A 77 -1.01 -11.29 -17.09
N GLN A 78 0.22 -11.13 -17.54
CA GLN A 78 1.20 -10.18 -16.97
C GLN A 78 0.88 -8.75 -17.43
N ASN A 79 0.11 -8.03 -16.65
CA ASN A 79 -0.29 -6.64 -16.89
C ASN A 79 -0.54 -5.89 -15.57
N ALA A 80 -0.59 -4.58 -15.62
CA ALA A 80 -0.71 -3.74 -14.44
C ALA A 80 -2.01 -3.97 -13.63
N TRP A 81 -3.10 -4.37 -14.28
CA TRP A 81 -4.36 -4.70 -13.61
C TRP A 81 -4.23 -6.01 -12.82
N ALA A 82 -3.73 -7.07 -13.45
CA ALA A 82 -3.53 -8.37 -12.82
C ALA A 82 -2.54 -8.28 -11.66
N ALA A 83 -1.45 -7.54 -11.82
CA ALA A 83 -0.48 -7.31 -10.75
C ALA A 83 -1.12 -6.68 -9.49
N ARG A 84 -2.08 -5.75 -9.66
CA ARG A 84 -2.77 -5.09 -8.53
C ARG A 84 -3.98 -5.84 -8.00
N LEU A 85 -4.50 -6.85 -8.72
CA LEU A 85 -5.77 -7.49 -8.38
C LEU A 85 -5.75 -8.08 -6.96
N TYR A 86 -4.70 -8.80 -6.58
CA TYR A 86 -4.58 -9.37 -5.24
C TYR A 86 -4.65 -8.27 -4.15
N THR A 87 -3.94 -7.17 -4.33
CA THR A 87 -3.97 -6.02 -3.40
C THR A 87 -5.36 -5.38 -3.34
N GLY A 88 -6.03 -5.18 -4.48
CA GLY A 88 -7.39 -4.65 -4.56
C GLY A 88 -8.42 -5.56 -3.88
N LEU A 89 -8.30 -6.87 -4.04
CA LEU A 89 -9.13 -7.86 -3.36
C LEU A 89 -8.89 -7.86 -1.84
N CYS A 90 -7.64 -7.71 -1.39
CA CYS A 90 -7.33 -7.56 0.03
C CYS A 90 -8.01 -6.32 0.64
N ALA A 91 -8.06 -5.21 -0.11
CA ALA A 91 -8.78 -4.01 0.34
C ALA A 91 -10.28 -4.26 0.51
N LEU A 92 -10.94 -4.84 -0.51
CA LEU A 92 -12.36 -5.17 -0.43
C LEU A 92 -12.66 -6.19 0.68
N ALA A 93 -11.79 -7.20 0.83
CA ALA A 93 -11.90 -8.17 1.92
C ALA A 93 -11.76 -7.51 3.30
N THR A 94 -10.88 -6.52 3.46
CA THR A 94 -10.74 -5.75 4.71
C THR A 94 -12.03 -5.01 5.05
N VAL A 95 -12.66 -4.36 4.07
CA VAL A 95 -13.97 -3.71 4.25
C VAL A 95 -15.03 -4.72 4.65
N PHE A 96 -15.06 -5.89 3.99
CA PHE A 96 -16.01 -6.95 4.29
C PHE A 96 -15.83 -7.54 5.69
N VAL A 97 -14.60 -7.84 6.11
CA VAL A 97 -14.28 -8.39 7.44
C VAL A 97 -14.71 -7.42 8.53
N LEU A 98 -14.40 -6.13 8.39
CA LEU A 98 -14.83 -5.10 9.34
C LEU A 98 -16.36 -4.96 9.35
N TRP A 99 -17.00 -4.93 8.18
CA TRP A 99 -18.45 -4.89 8.04
C TRP A 99 -19.13 -6.08 8.73
N ALA A 100 -18.62 -7.29 8.54
CA ALA A 100 -19.16 -8.51 9.16
C ALA A 100 -19.06 -8.46 10.69
N MET A 101 -17.94 -8.00 11.23
CA MET A 101 -17.78 -7.78 12.66
C MET A 101 -18.77 -6.76 13.21
N LEU A 102 -18.86 -5.57 12.58
CA LEU A 102 -19.78 -4.51 13.01
C LEU A 102 -21.24 -4.96 12.90
N ARG A 103 -21.58 -5.72 11.88
CA ARG A 103 -22.94 -6.27 11.70
C ARG A 103 -23.32 -7.26 12.79
N ARG A 104 -22.34 -8.07 13.23
CA ARG A 104 -22.52 -9.09 14.25
C ARG A 104 -22.57 -8.50 15.65
N GLU A 105 -21.64 -7.60 15.98
CA GLU A 105 -21.37 -7.16 17.35
C GLU A 105 -22.11 -5.87 17.74
N TRP A 106 -22.60 -5.14 16.75
CA TRP A 106 -23.42 -3.91 16.94
C TRP A 106 -24.72 -4.00 16.15
N ASP A 107 -24.79 -3.36 15.00
CA ASP A 107 -26.01 -3.31 14.18
C ASP A 107 -25.73 -3.11 12.69
N ALA A 108 -26.79 -3.12 11.89
CA ALA A 108 -26.70 -2.93 10.44
C ALA A 108 -26.27 -1.51 10.05
N ALA A 109 -26.60 -0.51 10.86
CA ALA A 109 -26.25 0.88 10.57
C ALA A 109 -24.76 1.13 10.85
N ALA A 110 -24.21 0.61 11.96
CA ALA A 110 -22.79 0.65 12.25
C ALA A 110 -21.99 -0.08 11.16
N ALA A 111 -22.45 -1.25 10.71
CA ALA A 111 -21.82 -2.00 9.65
C ALA A 111 -21.78 -1.22 8.32
N ALA A 112 -22.90 -0.61 7.93
CA ALA A 112 -22.96 0.20 6.71
C ALA A 112 -22.07 1.45 6.81
N ARG A 113 -22.12 2.15 7.95
CA ARG A 113 -21.22 3.30 8.22
C ARG A 113 -19.76 2.89 8.14
N GLY A 114 -19.38 1.78 8.78
CA GLY A 114 -18.02 1.29 8.78
C GLY A 114 -17.50 0.96 7.38
N ALA A 115 -18.31 0.26 6.56
CA ALA A 115 -17.95 -0.05 5.19
C ALA A 115 -17.76 1.22 4.33
N ILE A 116 -18.67 2.19 4.45
CA ILE A 116 -18.59 3.48 3.73
C ILE A 116 -17.34 4.25 4.18
N MET A 117 -17.14 4.41 5.49
CA MET A 117 -16.02 5.17 6.05
C MET A 117 -14.67 4.58 5.64
N LEU A 118 -14.50 3.25 5.73
CA LEU A 118 -13.26 2.60 5.35
C LEU A 118 -13.02 2.69 3.83
N GLY A 119 -14.02 2.32 3.02
CA GLY A 119 -13.92 2.29 1.56
C GLY A 119 -13.82 3.66 0.90
N SER A 120 -14.00 4.76 1.64
CA SER A 120 -13.86 6.13 1.14
C SER A 120 -12.77 6.95 1.86
N SER A 121 -11.99 6.34 2.76
CA SER A 121 -10.82 6.99 3.36
C SER A 121 -9.68 7.09 2.36
N LEU A 122 -9.09 8.27 2.20
CA LEU A 122 -8.09 8.57 1.16
C LEU A 122 -6.95 7.55 1.10
N LEU A 123 -6.23 7.37 2.20
CA LEU A 123 -5.07 6.48 2.21
C LEU A 123 -5.45 5.02 1.92
N PHE A 124 -6.61 4.58 2.40
CA PHE A 124 -7.12 3.24 2.16
C PHE A 124 -7.43 3.02 0.67
N VAL A 125 -8.08 4.00 0.01
CA VAL A 125 -8.36 3.94 -1.43
C VAL A 125 -7.07 3.97 -2.25
N LEU A 126 -6.15 4.89 -1.96
CA LEU A 126 -4.89 5.00 -2.70
C LEU A 126 -4.04 3.73 -2.59
N LEU A 127 -3.85 3.21 -1.37
CA LEU A 127 -3.05 2.00 -1.16
C LEU A 127 -3.77 0.72 -1.60
N GLY A 128 -5.10 0.71 -1.68
CA GLY A 128 -5.86 -0.38 -2.29
C GLY A 128 -5.72 -0.45 -3.82
N HIS A 129 -5.26 0.64 -4.45
CA HIS A 129 -4.96 0.72 -5.89
C HIS A 129 -3.46 0.78 -6.19
N GLN A 130 -2.62 0.62 -5.18
CA GLN A 130 -1.17 0.59 -5.32
C GLN A 130 -0.63 -0.77 -4.91
N LEU A 131 0.11 -1.42 -5.79
CA LEU A 131 0.70 -2.73 -5.52
C LEU A 131 1.82 -2.59 -4.48
N THR A 132 1.46 -2.87 -3.23
CA THR A 132 2.36 -2.99 -2.09
C THR A 132 1.85 -4.06 -1.14
N LEU A 133 2.71 -4.56 -0.26
CA LEU A 133 2.33 -5.58 0.73
C LEU A 133 1.51 -5.03 1.91
N ASP A 134 1.39 -3.70 2.06
CA ASP A 134 0.79 -3.09 3.26
C ASP A 134 -0.74 -3.26 3.30
N MET A 135 -1.39 -3.37 2.14
CA MET A 135 -2.82 -3.64 2.09
C MET A 135 -3.15 -5.09 2.49
N SER A 136 -2.40 -6.08 2.00
CA SER A 136 -2.56 -7.48 2.42
C SER A 136 -2.21 -7.68 3.90
N LEU A 137 -1.15 -7.01 4.38
CA LEU A 137 -0.88 -6.94 5.82
C LEU A 137 -2.08 -6.38 6.60
N THR A 138 -2.69 -5.29 6.12
CA THR A 138 -3.85 -4.66 6.77
C THR A 138 -5.05 -5.61 6.83
N LEU A 139 -5.29 -6.38 5.77
CA LEU A 139 -6.32 -7.43 5.79
C LEU A 139 -6.04 -8.45 6.89
N PHE A 140 -4.86 -9.04 6.91
CA PHE A 140 -4.54 -10.12 7.85
C PHE A 140 -4.47 -9.62 9.30
N MET A 141 -3.99 -8.39 9.52
CA MET A 141 -4.05 -7.73 10.81
C MET A 141 -5.50 -7.44 11.23
N THR A 142 -6.40 -7.11 10.29
CA THR A 142 -7.83 -6.94 10.57
C THR A 142 -8.50 -8.27 10.92
N ILE A 143 -8.15 -9.36 10.23
CA ILE A 143 -8.61 -10.71 10.57
C ILE A 143 -8.13 -11.10 11.98
N THR A 144 -6.87 -10.81 12.30
CA THR A 144 -6.31 -11.02 13.65
C THR A 144 -7.11 -10.27 14.71
N PHE A 145 -7.34 -8.98 14.49
CA PHE A 145 -8.09 -8.10 15.38
C PHE A 145 -9.54 -8.60 15.57
N VAL A 146 -10.25 -8.86 14.48
CA VAL A 146 -11.65 -9.33 14.49
C VAL A 146 -11.78 -10.70 15.14
N GLY A 147 -10.88 -11.63 14.78
CA GLY A 147 -10.82 -12.96 15.38
C GLY A 147 -10.61 -12.89 16.90
N PHE A 148 -9.65 -12.07 17.35
CA PHE A 148 -9.38 -11.87 18.76
C PHE A 148 -10.59 -11.25 19.51
N CYS A 149 -11.16 -10.16 18.99
CA CYS A 149 -12.32 -9.50 19.60
C CYS A 149 -13.52 -10.45 19.73
N ASN A 150 -13.83 -11.19 18.67
CA ASN A 150 -14.93 -12.17 18.70
C ASN A 150 -14.64 -13.34 19.65
N ALA A 151 -13.39 -13.79 19.75
CA ALA A 151 -13.00 -14.84 20.70
C ALA A 151 -13.20 -14.40 22.15
N GLN A 152 -13.01 -13.13 22.48
CA GLN A 152 -13.22 -12.63 23.84
C GLN A 152 -14.71 -12.56 24.23
N ARG A 153 -15.62 -12.53 23.26
CA ARG A 153 -17.07 -12.30 23.48
C ARG A 153 -17.94 -13.54 23.21
N ALA A 154 -17.48 -14.44 22.33
CA ALA A 154 -18.26 -15.60 21.91
C ALA A 154 -18.23 -16.74 22.94
N VAL A 155 -19.32 -17.49 23.03
CA VAL A 155 -19.38 -18.75 23.79
C VAL A 155 -18.49 -19.81 23.15
N ARG A 156 -18.61 -20.01 21.83
CA ARG A 156 -17.72 -20.88 21.04
C ARG A 156 -16.55 -20.05 20.49
N TRP A 157 -15.60 -19.76 21.37
CA TRP A 157 -14.53 -18.79 21.12
C TRP A 157 -13.30 -19.38 20.39
N GLN A 158 -13.08 -20.71 20.47
CA GLN A 158 -11.85 -21.32 19.95
C GLN A 158 -11.67 -21.13 18.45
N GLY A 159 -12.74 -21.27 17.66
CA GLY A 159 -12.68 -21.05 16.21
C GLY A 159 -12.32 -19.60 15.83
N TRP A 160 -12.81 -18.64 16.61
CA TRP A 160 -12.43 -17.23 16.41
C TRP A 160 -10.98 -16.95 16.79
N MET A 161 -10.48 -17.61 17.85
CA MET A 161 -9.07 -17.48 18.21
C MET A 161 -8.15 -18.16 17.18
N LEU A 162 -8.55 -19.31 16.62
CA LEU A 162 -7.82 -19.92 15.50
C LEU A 162 -7.82 -19.02 14.26
N LEU A 163 -8.93 -18.34 13.96
CA LEU A 163 -8.98 -17.32 12.90
C LEU A 163 -7.98 -16.16 13.17
N SER A 164 -7.87 -15.72 14.44
CA SER A 164 -6.87 -14.72 14.83
C SER A 164 -5.44 -15.22 14.58
N TRP A 165 -5.12 -16.46 14.95
CA TRP A 165 -3.82 -17.08 14.68
C TRP A 165 -3.53 -17.26 13.18
N ALA A 166 -4.53 -17.64 12.39
CA ALA A 166 -4.42 -17.70 10.94
C ALA A 166 -4.11 -16.32 10.34
N GLY A 167 -4.76 -15.27 10.88
CA GLY A 167 -4.45 -13.89 10.53
C GLY A 167 -3.01 -13.50 10.85
N ILE A 168 -2.50 -13.85 12.04
CA ILE A 168 -1.10 -13.63 12.44
C ILE A 168 -0.15 -14.37 11.49
N ALA A 169 -0.43 -15.64 11.17
CA ALA A 169 0.40 -16.43 10.27
C ALA A 169 0.44 -15.84 8.86
N ALA A 170 -0.69 -15.45 8.29
CA ALA A 170 -0.76 -14.81 6.98
C ALA A 170 -0.08 -13.42 6.97
N ALA A 171 -0.25 -12.62 8.03
CA ALA A 171 0.46 -11.36 8.21
C ALA A 171 1.98 -11.57 8.32
N PHE A 172 2.42 -12.62 9.04
CA PHE A 172 3.83 -13.00 9.12
C PHE A 172 4.38 -13.40 7.74
N MET A 173 3.66 -14.23 7.01
CA MET A 173 4.02 -14.62 5.64
C MET A 173 3.96 -13.45 4.62
N THR A 174 3.43 -12.29 5.04
CA THR A 174 3.42 -11.05 4.24
C THR A 174 4.57 -10.10 4.61
N LYS A 175 4.83 -9.87 5.91
CA LYS A 175 5.77 -8.82 6.36
C LYS A 175 6.68 -9.23 7.53
N GLY A 176 6.60 -10.47 8.00
CA GLY A 176 7.47 -11.00 9.05
C GLY A 176 7.03 -10.66 10.48
N LEU A 177 7.99 -10.44 11.39
CA LEU A 177 7.80 -10.39 12.85
C LEU A 177 6.76 -9.39 13.35
N ILE A 178 6.55 -8.29 12.62
CA ILE A 178 5.59 -7.25 12.98
C ILE A 178 4.17 -7.79 13.17
N ALA A 179 3.83 -8.86 12.46
CA ALA A 179 2.53 -9.54 12.55
C ALA A 179 2.19 -10.10 13.93
N GLY A 180 3.20 -10.52 14.68
CA GLY A 180 3.04 -11.00 16.07
C GLY A 180 3.28 -9.89 17.10
N VAL A 181 4.26 -9.03 16.84
CA VAL A 181 4.69 -7.98 17.78
C VAL A 181 3.58 -6.96 18.04
N LEU A 182 2.92 -6.45 16.99
CA LEU A 182 1.87 -5.44 17.15
C LEU A 182 0.64 -5.94 17.92
N PRO A 183 0.04 -7.12 17.63
CA PRO A 183 -1.04 -7.68 18.44
C PRO A 183 -0.64 -7.92 19.88
N LEU A 184 0.58 -8.42 20.13
CA LEU A 184 1.08 -8.68 21.47
C LEU A 184 1.20 -7.38 22.28
N ILE A 185 1.87 -6.36 21.75
CA ILE A 185 2.00 -5.05 22.42
C ILE A 185 0.62 -4.42 22.64
N THR A 186 -0.30 -4.56 21.68
CA THR A 186 -1.68 -4.07 21.84
C THR A 186 -2.40 -4.78 22.99
N LEU A 187 -2.24 -6.11 23.11
CA LEU A 187 -2.84 -6.86 24.21
C LEU A 187 -2.26 -6.46 25.56
N VAL A 188 -0.93 -6.26 25.65
CA VAL A 188 -0.26 -5.74 26.85
C VAL A 188 -0.80 -4.37 27.23
N ALA A 189 -0.85 -3.44 26.26
CA ALA A 189 -1.35 -2.08 26.48
C ALA A 189 -2.83 -2.07 26.92
N TYR A 190 -3.67 -2.88 26.26
CA TYR A 190 -5.06 -3.05 26.64
C TYR A 190 -5.19 -3.59 28.08
N SER A 191 -4.45 -4.64 28.42
CA SER A 191 -4.50 -5.28 29.75
C SER A 191 -4.04 -4.33 30.85
N ALA A 192 -3.00 -3.54 30.59
CA ALA A 192 -2.52 -2.50 31.52
C ALA A 192 -3.58 -1.39 31.74
N LEU A 193 -4.23 -0.92 30.66
CA LEU A 193 -5.27 0.11 30.72
C LEU A 193 -6.56 -0.36 31.40
N GLN A 194 -6.94 -1.62 31.19
CA GLN A 194 -8.14 -2.21 31.81
C GLN A 194 -7.88 -2.83 33.18
N ARG A 195 -6.61 -3.05 33.54
CA ARG A 195 -6.18 -3.83 34.72
C ARG A 195 -6.82 -5.20 34.75
N ASP A 196 -6.93 -5.83 33.56
CA ASP A 196 -7.58 -7.13 33.37
C ASP A 196 -6.73 -8.05 32.50
N LEU A 197 -6.39 -9.22 33.05
CA LEU A 197 -5.65 -10.29 32.37
C LEU A 197 -6.56 -11.40 31.83
N ALA A 198 -7.89 -11.30 31.98
CA ALA A 198 -8.82 -12.31 31.47
C ALA A 198 -8.67 -12.60 29.97
N PRO A 199 -8.37 -11.64 29.10
CA PRO A 199 -8.17 -11.90 27.67
C PRO A 199 -7.03 -12.89 27.36
N TRP A 200 -6.00 -12.96 28.22
CA TRP A 200 -4.86 -13.88 28.06
C TRP A 200 -5.25 -15.36 28.18
N ARG A 201 -6.31 -15.66 28.95
CA ARG A 201 -6.80 -17.03 29.16
C ARG A 201 -7.41 -17.64 27.90
N ARG A 202 -7.82 -16.80 26.93
CA ARG A 202 -8.45 -17.23 25.67
C ARG A 202 -7.50 -17.21 24.48
N LEU A 203 -6.19 -17.09 24.67
CA LEU A 203 -5.21 -17.05 23.58
C LEU A 203 -5.04 -18.36 22.80
N LEU A 204 -5.45 -19.49 23.39
CA LEU A 204 -5.35 -20.82 22.77
C LEU A 204 -3.92 -21.14 22.27
N LEU A 205 -2.92 -20.80 23.08
CA LEU A 205 -1.49 -20.78 22.68
C LEU A 205 -1.04 -22.08 22.02
N GLY A 206 -1.33 -23.26 22.58
CA GLY A 206 -0.87 -24.54 22.03
C GLY A 206 -1.40 -24.80 20.61
N ARG A 207 -2.73 -24.74 20.41
CA ARG A 207 -3.36 -24.99 19.10
C ARG A 207 -3.08 -23.83 18.13
N GLY A 208 -3.01 -22.61 18.62
CA GLY A 208 -2.69 -21.44 17.82
C GLY A 208 -1.25 -21.47 17.32
N ALA A 209 -0.29 -21.76 18.18
CA ALA A 209 1.11 -21.92 17.80
C ALA A 209 1.31 -23.07 16.81
N LEU A 210 0.59 -24.18 17.00
CA LEU A 210 0.61 -25.29 16.05
C LEU A 210 0.09 -24.87 14.67
N LEU A 211 -1.04 -24.15 14.62
CA LEU A 211 -1.57 -23.62 13.36
C LEU A 211 -0.59 -22.66 12.69
N PHE A 212 0.00 -21.73 13.46
CA PHE A 212 1.04 -20.82 12.96
C PHE A 212 2.23 -21.61 12.39
N ALA A 213 2.70 -22.62 13.11
CA ALA A 213 3.79 -23.49 12.69
C ALA A 213 3.47 -24.21 11.36
N ILE A 214 2.28 -24.81 11.25
CA ILE A 214 1.84 -25.49 10.03
C ILE A 214 1.81 -24.54 8.83
N LEU A 215 1.39 -23.29 9.00
CA LEU A 215 1.27 -22.33 7.92
C LEU A 215 2.61 -21.65 7.54
N CYS A 216 3.53 -21.47 8.47
CA CYS A 216 4.75 -20.70 8.26
C CYS A 216 6.01 -21.55 8.12
N LEU A 217 6.17 -22.62 8.93
CA LEU A 217 7.39 -23.41 8.98
C LEU A 217 7.74 -24.11 7.67
N PRO A 218 6.82 -24.62 6.85
CA PRO A 218 7.18 -25.27 5.59
C PRO A 218 8.03 -24.36 4.71
N TRP A 219 7.59 -23.11 4.50
CA TRP A 219 8.36 -22.16 3.72
C TRP A 219 9.68 -21.75 4.41
N LEU A 220 9.65 -21.49 5.73
CA LEU A 220 10.85 -21.10 6.49
C LEU A 220 11.94 -22.18 6.45
N ILE A 221 11.57 -23.45 6.56
CA ILE A 221 12.50 -24.58 6.50
C ILE A 221 13.07 -24.71 5.07
N LEU A 222 12.21 -24.64 4.06
CA LEU A 222 12.63 -24.78 2.67
C LEU A 222 13.59 -23.67 2.26
N ILE A 223 13.27 -22.40 2.57
CA ILE A 223 14.14 -21.30 2.20
C ILE A 223 15.47 -21.32 2.96
N GLN A 224 15.45 -21.65 4.27
CA GLN A 224 16.67 -21.77 5.06
C GLN A 224 17.58 -22.90 4.58
N HIS A 225 16.99 -24.02 4.16
CA HIS A 225 17.75 -25.15 3.63
C HIS A 225 18.40 -24.80 2.27
N ARG A 226 17.68 -24.08 1.41
CA ARG A 226 18.18 -23.70 0.07
C ARG A 226 19.10 -22.47 0.09
N LEU A 227 18.94 -21.59 1.08
CA LEU A 227 19.70 -20.35 1.25
C LEU A 227 20.14 -20.20 2.71
N PRO A 228 21.32 -20.75 3.10
CA PRO A 228 21.78 -20.74 4.49
C PRO A 228 21.90 -19.35 5.13
N GLN A 229 22.12 -18.31 4.32
CA GLN A 229 22.23 -16.91 4.76
C GLN A 229 20.88 -16.28 5.11
N PHE A 230 19.75 -16.94 4.79
CA PHE A 230 18.40 -16.38 4.94
C PHE A 230 18.10 -15.90 6.37
N PHE A 231 18.37 -16.71 7.39
CA PHE A 231 18.07 -16.34 8.78
C PHE A 231 18.77 -15.05 9.20
N GLN A 232 20.08 -14.96 8.93
CA GLN A 232 20.87 -13.79 9.29
C GLN A 232 20.40 -12.54 8.55
N PHE A 233 20.16 -12.65 7.24
CA PHE A 233 19.69 -11.53 6.43
C PHE A 233 18.28 -11.10 6.85
N PHE A 234 17.32 -12.02 6.86
CA PHE A 234 15.91 -11.70 7.06
C PHE A 234 15.60 -11.28 8.50
N PHE A 235 16.02 -12.07 9.50
CA PHE A 235 15.68 -11.76 10.90
C PHE A 235 16.60 -10.70 11.51
N ILE A 236 17.91 -10.75 11.28
CA ILE A 236 18.83 -9.83 11.94
C ILE A 236 18.91 -8.51 11.18
N ARG A 237 19.25 -8.52 9.87
CA ARG A 237 19.43 -7.31 9.08
C ARG A 237 18.10 -6.59 8.85
N GLU A 238 17.10 -7.28 8.25
CA GLU A 238 15.85 -6.66 7.82
C GLU A 238 14.89 -6.30 8.95
N HIS A 239 14.93 -6.95 10.11
CA HIS A 239 14.03 -6.65 11.22
C HIS A 239 14.70 -5.86 12.33
N PHE A 240 15.85 -6.30 12.86
CA PHE A 240 16.47 -5.63 13.99
C PHE A 240 17.34 -4.45 13.56
N GLN A 241 18.29 -4.65 12.63
CA GLN A 241 19.19 -3.57 12.24
C GLN A 241 18.43 -2.44 11.53
N ARG A 242 17.51 -2.77 10.62
CA ARG A 242 16.69 -1.77 9.90
C ARG A 242 15.79 -0.95 10.82
N TYR A 243 15.27 -1.52 11.91
CA TYR A 243 14.44 -0.80 12.88
C TYR A 243 15.28 0.12 13.78
N LEU A 244 16.50 -0.31 14.15
CA LEU A 244 17.34 0.35 15.17
C LEU A 244 18.43 1.24 14.58
N THR A 245 18.67 1.22 13.26
CA THR A 245 19.77 1.97 12.63
C THR A 245 19.32 2.70 11.37
N LYS A 246 20.12 3.69 10.93
CA LYS A 246 19.88 4.51 9.73
C LYS A 246 20.49 3.89 8.45
N ILE A 247 20.52 2.57 8.32
CA ILE A 247 21.17 1.88 7.19
C ILE A 247 20.49 2.20 5.84
N GLU A 248 19.20 2.54 5.84
CA GLU A 248 18.49 2.96 4.64
C GLU A 248 18.18 4.45 4.68
N ASP A 249 18.27 5.15 3.55
CA ASP A 249 17.95 6.58 3.37
C ASP A 249 16.44 6.91 3.51
N ARG A 250 15.75 6.27 4.49
CA ARG A 250 14.32 6.44 4.78
C ARG A 250 14.05 7.06 6.15
N TYR A 251 15.06 7.77 6.70
CA TYR A 251 14.89 8.48 7.96
C TYR A 251 13.82 9.56 7.84
N GLN A 252 12.84 9.52 8.77
CA GLN A 252 11.79 10.52 8.88
C GLN A 252 11.57 10.88 10.34
N PRO A 253 11.20 12.14 10.67
CA PRO A 253 10.98 12.59 12.04
C PRO A 253 9.82 11.83 12.72
N TRP A 254 9.78 11.85 14.06
CA TRP A 254 8.77 11.11 14.84
C TRP A 254 7.32 11.52 14.51
N TRP A 255 7.08 12.76 14.11
CA TRP A 255 5.77 13.30 13.74
C TRP A 255 5.34 12.98 12.31
N PHE A 256 6.16 12.30 11.52
CA PHE A 256 5.92 11.99 10.10
C PHE A 256 4.53 11.41 9.82
N PHE A 257 4.02 10.55 10.70
CA PHE A 257 2.71 9.94 10.51
C PHE A 257 1.52 10.84 10.87
N ILE A 258 1.72 11.96 11.57
CA ILE A 258 0.63 12.88 11.92
C ILE A 258 -0.03 13.47 10.66
N PRO A 259 0.68 14.16 9.75
CA PRO A 259 0.06 14.69 8.54
C PRO A 259 -0.48 13.59 7.62
N ILE A 260 0.18 12.41 7.57
CA ILE A 260 -0.28 11.28 6.77
C ILE A 260 -1.61 10.74 7.30
N LEU A 261 -1.77 10.59 8.61
CA LEU A 261 -3.01 10.12 9.21
C LEU A 261 -4.13 11.16 9.04
N ILE A 262 -3.83 12.44 9.22
CA ILE A 262 -4.78 13.55 9.00
C ILE A 262 -5.29 13.55 7.56
N ALA A 263 -4.39 13.52 6.59
CA ALA A 263 -4.76 13.49 5.19
C ALA A 263 -5.42 12.15 4.79
N GLY A 264 -4.84 11.05 5.26
CA GLY A 264 -5.25 9.70 4.88
C GLY A 264 -6.66 9.32 5.33
N ILE A 265 -7.13 9.85 6.47
CA ILE A 265 -8.48 9.58 6.98
C ILE A 265 -9.56 10.47 6.35
N LEU A 266 -9.18 11.48 5.55
CA LEU A 266 -10.18 12.31 4.89
C LEU A 266 -11.16 11.45 4.08
N PRO A 267 -12.46 11.83 4.07
CA PRO A 267 -13.06 13.03 4.67
C PRO A 267 -13.42 12.88 6.16
N TRP A 268 -13.10 11.79 6.83
CA TRP A 268 -13.58 11.39 8.17
C TRP A 268 -12.77 11.95 9.35
N LEU A 269 -11.95 12.98 9.13
CA LEU A 269 -11.04 13.51 10.16
C LEU A 269 -11.75 13.91 11.46
N LEU A 270 -12.85 14.66 11.38
CA LEU A 270 -13.56 15.13 12.57
C LEU A 270 -14.18 13.98 13.38
N PRO A 271 -14.92 13.02 12.77
CA PRO A 271 -15.37 11.83 13.48
C PRO A 271 -14.23 11.01 14.09
N ALA A 272 -13.09 10.90 13.41
CA ALA A 272 -11.91 10.18 13.90
C ALA A 272 -11.34 10.83 15.17
N LEU A 273 -11.03 12.12 15.11
CA LEU A 273 -10.48 12.86 16.26
C LEU A 273 -11.41 12.82 17.48
N ARG A 274 -12.71 13.02 17.27
CA ARG A 274 -13.69 12.99 18.35
C ARG A 274 -13.90 11.59 18.93
N SER A 275 -13.80 10.55 18.11
CA SER A 275 -13.89 9.17 18.59
C SER A 275 -12.66 8.79 19.41
N LEU A 276 -11.45 9.11 18.95
CA LEU A 276 -10.20 8.88 19.69
C LEU A 276 -10.21 9.61 21.03
N TYR A 277 -10.59 10.89 21.05
CA TYR A 277 -10.68 11.67 22.28
C TYR A 277 -11.78 11.17 23.24
N GLY A 278 -12.94 10.79 22.70
CA GLY A 278 -14.04 10.26 23.50
C GLY A 278 -13.71 8.93 24.17
N ASP A 279 -12.99 8.04 23.46
CA ASP A 279 -12.58 6.74 24.00
C ASP A 279 -11.38 6.86 24.96
N TRP A 280 -10.48 7.85 24.76
CA TRP A 280 -9.47 8.20 25.74
C TRP A 280 -10.08 8.57 27.11
N ARG A 281 -11.13 9.40 27.12
CA ARG A 281 -11.83 9.86 28.33
C ARG A 281 -12.75 8.83 28.99
N ARG A 282 -12.89 7.67 28.41
CA ARG A 282 -13.65 6.57 29.02
C ARG A 282 -12.89 5.98 30.20
N THR A 283 -13.09 6.55 31.39
CA THR A 283 -12.34 6.23 32.61
C THR A 283 -12.84 4.99 33.35
N VAL A 284 -13.98 4.44 33.00
CA VAL A 284 -14.59 3.31 33.75
C VAL A 284 -14.28 2.00 33.05
N ALA A 285 -13.46 1.16 33.69
CA ALA A 285 -13.32 -0.25 33.34
C ALA A 285 -14.70 -0.91 33.50
N ARG A 286 -15.31 -1.32 32.38
CA ARG A 286 -16.52 -2.15 32.41
C ARG A 286 -16.11 -3.59 32.68
N PRO A 287 -16.88 -4.36 33.45
CA PRO A 287 -16.64 -5.80 33.56
C PRO A 287 -16.71 -6.45 32.17
N GLY A 288 -15.71 -7.26 31.83
CA GLY A 288 -15.61 -7.94 30.56
C GLY A 288 -14.83 -7.19 29.47
N PHE A 289 -14.64 -7.85 28.33
CA PHE A 289 -13.86 -7.34 27.21
C PHE A 289 -14.53 -6.18 26.46
N ASP A 290 -13.86 -5.04 26.39
CA ASP A 290 -14.31 -3.85 25.63
C ASP A 290 -13.57 -3.74 24.29
N ALA A 291 -14.27 -4.12 23.20
CA ALA A 291 -13.71 -4.05 21.84
C ALA A 291 -13.34 -2.63 21.38
N ARG A 292 -14.05 -1.59 21.86
CA ARG A 292 -13.69 -0.20 21.53
C ARG A 292 -12.39 0.22 22.21
N ARG A 293 -12.20 -0.17 23.48
CA ARG A 293 -10.95 0.10 24.20
C ARG A 293 -9.78 -0.65 23.56
N PHE A 294 -10.01 -1.87 23.10
CA PHE A 294 -9.01 -2.66 22.37
C PHE A 294 -8.67 -1.99 21.02
N ALA A 295 -9.68 -1.51 20.27
CA ALA A 295 -9.48 -0.76 19.03
C ALA A 295 -8.71 0.54 19.25
N TRP A 296 -9.00 1.26 20.34
CA TRP A 296 -8.25 2.45 20.72
C TRP A 296 -6.78 2.11 21.03
N SER A 297 -6.54 1.07 21.82
CA SER A 297 -5.17 0.58 22.13
C SER A 297 -4.43 0.18 20.85
N TRP A 298 -5.11 -0.49 19.93
CA TRP A 298 -4.57 -0.86 18.62
C TRP A 298 -4.12 0.37 17.81
N CYS A 299 -4.93 1.40 17.73
CA CYS A 299 -4.59 2.65 17.04
C CYS A 299 -3.35 3.31 17.66
N VAL A 300 -3.32 3.43 18.99
CA VAL A 300 -2.22 4.08 19.70
C VAL A 300 -0.92 3.28 19.57
N VAL A 301 -0.98 1.96 19.77
CA VAL A 301 0.22 1.09 19.69
C VAL A 301 0.84 1.15 18.30
N ILE A 302 0.04 1.00 17.23
CA ILE A 302 0.58 1.05 15.87
C ILE A 302 1.18 2.44 15.57
N PHE A 303 0.49 3.52 15.98
CA PHE A 303 0.99 4.88 15.77
C PHE A 303 2.33 5.10 16.50
N VAL A 304 2.41 4.75 17.78
CA VAL A 304 3.62 4.93 18.60
C VAL A 304 4.76 4.04 18.08
N PHE A 305 4.47 2.77 17.77
CA PHE A 305 5.47 1.83 17.28
C PHE A 305 6.16 2.32 16.01
N PHE A 306 5.39 2.74 15.01
CA PHE A 306 5.99 3.24 13.76
C PHE A 306 6.57 4.64 13.90
N SER A 307 6.02 5.49 14.77
CA SER A 307 6.61 6.82 15.04
C SER A 307 7.97 6.74 15.73
N ALA A 308 8.20 5.68 16.53
CA ALA A 308 9.48 5.42 17.20
C ALA A 308 10.54 4.83 16.28
N SER A 309 10.17 4.18 15.15
CA SER A 309 11.12 3.65 14.17
C SER A 309 11.82 4.77 13.41
N ASP A 310 13.08 4.58 13.04
CA ASP A 310 13.82 5.52 12.17
C ASP A 310 13.41 5.41 10.71
N SER A 311 13.18 4.19 10.21
CA SER A 311 12.75 3.95 8.83
C SER A 311 11.23 3.98 8.71
N LYS A 312 10.68 4.92 7.93
CA LYS A 312 9.24 5.15 7.79
C LYS A 312 8.80 5.22 6.33
N LEU A 313 7.69 4.52 6.02
CA LEU A 313 6.94 4.69 4.78
C LEU A 313 5.49 5.05 5.11
N LEU A 314 4.87 5.87 4.26
CA LEU A 314 3.51 6.35 4.49
C LEU A 314 2.47 5.22 4.65
N SER A 315 2.72 4.07 4.04
CA SER A 315 1.85 2.89 4.07
C SER A 315 1.85 2.15 5.41
N TYR A 316 2.88 2.33 6.25
CA TYR A 316 3.00 1.60 7.53
C TYR A 316 1.87 1.88 8.51
N ILE A 317 1.24 3.05 8.42
CA ILE A 317 0.14 3.45 9.29
C ILE A 317 -1.21 2.83 8.90
N LEU A 318 -1.31 2.17 7.73
CA LEU A 318 -2.56 1.67 7.18
C LEU A 318 -3.33 0.70 8.11
N PRO A 319 -2.70 -0.22 8.86
CA PRO A 319 -3.42 -1.12 9.77
C PRO A 319 -4.16 -0.44 10.94
N ILE A 320 -4.01 0.87 11.13
CA ILE A 320 -4.83 1.65 12.08
C ILE A 320 -6.27 1.81 11.59
N PHE A 321 -6.48 1.92 10.26
CA PHE A 321 -7.74 2.37 9.68
C PHE A 321 -8.95 1.51 10.06
N PRO A 322 -8.91 0.17 10.01
CA PRO A 322 -10.05 -0.67 10.41
C PRO A 322 -10.48 -0.43 11.87
N ALA A 323 -9.51 -0.33 12.79
CA ALA A 323 -9.81 -0.07 14.20
C ALA A 323 -10.34 1.36 14.44
N LEU A 324 -9.77 2.36 13.77
CA LEU A 324 -10.23 3.74 13.83
C LEU A 324 -11.65 3.89 13.27
N VAL A 325 -11.95 3.21 12.16
CA VAL A 325 -13.30 3.17 11.58
C VAL A 325 -14.29 2.47 12.50
N LEU A 326 -13.89 1.41 13.20
CA LEU A 326 -14.73 0.77 14.22
C LEU A 326 -15.13 1.80 15.30
N LEU A 327 -14.17 2.57 15.82
CA LEU A 327 -14.44 3.61 16.82
C LEU A 327 -15.43 4.65 16.31
N MET A 328 -15.28 5.12 15.07
CA MET A 328 -16.18 6.10 14.45
C MET A 328 -17.59 5.52 14.22
N ALA A 329 -17.67 4.37 13.57
CA ALA A 329 -18.93 3.74 13.16
C ALA A 329 -19.83 3.35 14.34
N THR A 330 -19.23 3.07 15.50
CA THR A 330 -19.92 2.68 16.75
C THR A 330 -20.10 3.83 17.74
N SER A 331 -19.81 5.06 17.35
CA SER A 331 -20.08 6.26 18.16
C SER A 331 -21.58 6.53 18.31
N ALA A 332 -21.96 7.21 19.40
CA ALA A 332 -23.37 7.55 19.66
C ALA A 332 -23.97 8.36 18.49
N THR A 333 -25.13 7.94 17.99
CA THR A 333 -25.74 8.45 16.76
C THR A 333 -25.91 9.98 16.74
N LYS A 334 -26.43 10.58 17.84
CA LYS A 334 -26.62 12.04 17.91
C LYS A 334 -25.30 12.82 17.72
N ARG A 335 -24.24 12.36 18.37
CA ARG A 335 -22.92 12.97 18.27
C ARG A 335 -22.34 12.80 16.85
N LEU A 336 -22.42 11.58 16.33
CA LEU A 336 -21.93 11.27 14.99
C LEU A 336 -22.62 12.13 13.92
N ASN A 337 -23.93 12.32 14.01
CA ASN A 337 -24.68 13.13 13.05
C ASN A 337 -24.28 14.61 13.05
N ALA A 338 -23.98 15.18 14.22
CA ALA A 338 -23.43 16.54 14.30
C ALA A 338 -22.04 16.62 13.65
N ASP A 339 -21.20 15.62 13.90
CA ASP A 339 -19.86 15.52 13.31
C ASP A 339 -19.92 15.37 11.79
N LEU A 340 -20.88 14.60 11.26
CA LEU A 340 -21.07 14.40 9.82
C LEU A 340 -21.50 15.69 9.10
N ARG A 341 -22.35 16.52 9.72
CA ARG A 341 -22.70 17.82 9.14
C ARG A 341 -21.49 18.77 9.07
N ALA A 342 -20.73 18.85 10.16
CA ALA A 342 -19.50 19.65 10.19
C ALA A 342 -18.44 19.10 9.20
N THR A 343 -18.34 17.78 9.08
CA THR A 343 -17.50 17.12 8.06
C THR A 343 -17.92 17.50 6.65
N GLY A 344 -19.25 17.55 6.36
CA GLY A 344 -19.79 17.98 5.07
C GLY A 344 -19.38 19.40 4.72
N ILE A 345 -19.46 20.33 5.67
CA ILE A 345 -18.97 21.71 5.49
C ILE A 345 -17.46 21.73 5.19
N GLY A 346 -16.67 21.03 6.02
CA GLY A 346 -15.22 20.92 5.82
C GLY A 346 -14.85 20.34 4.45
N MET A 347 -15.57 19.29 4.02
CA MET A 347 -15.37 18.66 2.72
C MET A 347 -15.70 19.64 1.56
N ALA A 348 -16.77 20.43 1.69
CA ALA A 348 -17.13 21.45 0.70
C ALA A 348 -16.06 22.56 0.63
N LEU A 349 -15.53 23.00 1.77
CA LEU A 349 -14.45 24.00 1.82
C LEU A 349 -13.15 23.47 1.17
N VAL A 350 -12.76 22.24 1.48
CA VAL A 350 -11.60 21.59 0.84
C VAL A 350 -11.82 21.45 -0.66
N GLY A 351 -13.01 21.02 -1.09
CA GLY A 351 -13.36 20.95 -2.50
C GLY A 351 -13.29 22.30 -3.22
N ALA A 352 -13.77 23.37 -2.58
CA ALA A 352 -13.65 24.73 -3.11
C ALA A 352 -12.17 25.16 -3.23
N ALA A 353 -11.34 24.84 -2.22
CA ALA A 353 -9.90 25.10 -2.28
C ALA A 353 -9.21 24.34 -3.42
N VAL A 354 -9.58 23.09 -3.67
CA VAL A 354 -9.09 22.27 -4.80
C VAL A 354 -9.50 22.91 -6.14
N LEU A 355 -10.74 23.42 -6.27
CA LEU A 355 -11.19 24.15 -7.47
C LEU A 355 -10.36 25.42 -7.72
N VAL A 356 -10.15 26.22 -6.66
CA VAL A 356 -9.27 27.40 -6.75
C VAL A 356 -7.86 27.00 -7.15
N GLY A 357 -7.30 25.95 -6.53
CA GLY A 357 -5.99 25.39 -6.90
C GLY A 357 -5.91 24.96 -8.36
N ALA A 358 -6.96 24.31 -8.89
CA ALA A 358 -7.05 23.94 -10.30
C ALA A 358 -7.08 25.16 -11.25
N LEU A 359 -7.72 26.26 -10.83
CA LEU A 359 -7.72 27.52 -11.60
C LEU A 359 -6.35 28.20 -11.58
N LEU A 360 -5.66 28.14 -10.44
CA LEU A 360 -4.34 28.75 -10.25
C LEU A 360 -3.18 27.86 -10.73
N LEU A 361 -3.44 26.61 -11.08
CA LEU A 361 -2.41 25.61 -11.44
C LEU A 361 -1.44 26.12 -12.54
N PRO A 362 -1.90 26.79 -13.63
CA PRO A 362 -0.99 27.33 -14.62
C PRO A 362 0.00 28.33 -14.02
N ARG A 363 -0.48 29.22 -13.13
CA ARG A 363 0.38 30.23 -12.48
C ARG A 363 1.39 29.56 -11.53
N ILE A 364 0.96 28.55 -10.77
CA ILE A 364 1.80 27.82 -9.82
C ILE A 364 2.94 27.10 -10.56
N LEU A 365 2.62 26.39 -11.64
CA LEU A 365 3.61 25.60 -12.40
C LEU A 365 4.58 26.46 -13.22
N HIS A 366 4.22 27.72 -13.54
CA HIS A 366 5.13 28.65 -14.20
C HIS A 366 5.96 29.52 -13.23
N ALA A 367 5.78 29.34 -11.91
CA ALA A 367 6.59 30.02 -10.93
C ALA A 367 8.06 29.55 -11.04
N PRO A 368 9.06 30.47 -11.09
CA PRO A 368 10.47 30.13 -11.35
C PRO A 368 11.04 29.08 -10.38
N SER A 369 10.55 29.04 -9.14
CA SER A 369 10.99 28.09 -8.10
C SER A 369 10.43 26.67 -8.27
N LEU A 370 9.38 26.47 -9.09
CA LEU A 370 8.68 25.19 -9.25
C LEU A 370 8.70 24.69 -10.70
N TYR A 371 9.16 25.52 -11.63
CA TYR A 371 9.14 25.19 -13.06
C TYR A 371 10.19 24.12 -13.39
N ASP A 372 9.70 22.97 -13.83
CA ASP A 372 10.49 21.90 -14.43
C ASP A 372 9.95 21.65 -15.85
N PRO A 373 10.70 22.02 -16.90
CA PRO A 373 10.21 21.96 -18.27
C PRO A 373 9.86 20.54 -18.73
N LEU A 374 10.49 19.51 -18.12
CA LEU A 374 10.23 18.12 -18.46
C LEU A 374 8.96 17.57 -17.78
N ARG A 375 8.60 18.07 -16.60
CA ARG A 375 7.47 17.59 -15.80
C ARG A 375 6.23 18.46 -15.91
N ALA A 376 6.40 19.78 -16.10
CA ALA A 376 5.29 20.73 -16.15
C ALA A 376 4.17 20.33 -17.14
N PRO A 377 4.44 19.80 -18.35
CA PRO A 377 3.39 19.38 -19.28
C PRO A 377 2.46 18.31 -18.70
N TYR A 378 2.99 17.33 -17.95
CA TYR A 378 2.21 16.28 -17.31
C TYR A 378 1.36 16.84 -16.17
N PHE A 379 1.95 17.68 -15.32
CA PHE A 379 1.22 18.29 -14.21
C PHE A 379 0.15 19.28 -14.66
N MET A 380 0.31 19.95 -15.80
CA MET A 380 -0.76 20.78 -16.37
C MET A 380 -1.99 19.96 -16.77
N GLN A 381 -1.80 18.74 -17.24
CA GLN A 381 -2.89 17.86 -17.67
C GLN A 381 -3.75 17.33 -16.51
N ILE A 382 -3.31 17.41 -15.24
CA ILE A 382 -4.14 16.97 -14.09
C ILE A 382 -5.30 17.94 -13.79
N ARG A 383 -5.33 19.12 -14.39
CA ARG A 383 -6.34 20.16 -14.11
C ARG A 383 -7.78 19.65 -14.21
N PRO A 384 -8.22 18.91 -15.24
CA PRO A 384 -9.58 18.36 -15.29
C PRO A 384 -9.89 17.41 -14.13
N ALA A 385 -8.92 16.58 -13.72
CA ALA A 385 -9.06 15.69 -12.58
C ALA A 385 -9.24 16.47 -11.27
N LEU A 386 -8.47 17.56 -11.05
CA LEU A 386 -8.63 18.44 -9.90
C LEU A 386 -10.00 19.14 -9.89
N ILE A 387 -10.50 19.56 -11.04
CA ILE A 387 -11.83 20.17 -11.16
C ILE A 387 -12.90 19.13 -10.77
N LEU A 388 -12.82 17.90 -11.29
CA LEU A 388 -13.73 16.83 -10.93
C LEU A 388 -13.69 16.53 -9.43
N MET A 389 -12.49 16.41 -8.85
CA MET A 389 -12.29 16.21 -7.41
C MET A 389 -12.97 17.31 -6.59
N GLY A 390 -12.77 18.57 -6.97
CA GLY A 390 -13.37 19.72 -6.30
C GLY A 390 -14.89 19.70 -6.38
N ILE A 391 -15.47 19.45 -7.55
CA ILE A 391 -16.94 19.37 -7.75
C ILE A 391 -17.53 18.24 -6.92
N CYS A 392 -16.95 17.03 -6.96
CA CYS A 392 -17.43 15.88 -6.20
C CYS A 392 -17.35 16.11 -4.69
N SER A 393 -16.26 16.74 -4.22
CA SER A 393 -16.07 17.09 -2.82
C SER A 393 -17.10 18.14 -2.35
N VAL A 394 -17.30 19.22 -3.12
CA VAL A 394 -18.32 20.25 -2.83
C VAL A 394 -19.73 19.64 -2.83
N GLY A 395 -20.07 18.88 -3.87
CA GLY A 395 -21.39 18.25 -4.01
C GLY A 395 -21.72 17.28 -2.87
N GLY A 396 -20.77 16.38 -2.55
CA GLY A 396 -20.90 15.45 -1.42
C GLY A 396 -21.02 16.17 -0.08
N GLY A 397 -20.22 17.23 0.12
CA GLY A 397 -20.24 18.04 1.33
C GLY A 397 -21.57 18.78 1.52
N ILE A 398 -22.09 19.43 0.49
CA ILE A 398 -23.40 20.13 0.52
C ILE A 398 -24.55 19.12 0.73
N ALA A 399 -24.51 17.97 0.05
CA ALA A 399 -25.51 16.93 0.22
C ALA A 399 -25.55 16.39 1.65
N ALA A 400 -24.40 16.20 2.27
CA ALA A 400 -24.28 15.78 3.66
C ALA A 400 -24.81 16.83 4.63
N TRP A 401 -24.45 18.10 4.43
CA TRP A 401 -24.92 19.21 5.27
C TRP A 401 -26.43 19.38 5.23
N ARG A 402 -27.06 19.23 4.04
CA ARG A 402 -28.51 19.31 3.83
C ARG A 402 -29.30 18.08 4.29
N SER A 403 -28.62 16.96 4.54
CA SER A 403 -29.25 15.70 4.91
C SER A 403 -29.83 15.73 6.33
N ARG A 404 -30.95 14.98 6.55
CA ARG A 404 -31.55 14.83 7.88
C ARG A 404 -30.64 14.06 8.82
N ALA A 405 -30.60 14.47 10.08
CA ALA A 405 -29.63 13.97 11.06
C ALA A 405 -29.81 12.49 11.48
N ASP A 406 -31.01 11.92 11.28
CA ASP A 406 -31.36 10.59 11.82
C ASP A 406 -31.21 9.45 10.78
N ASP A 407 -30.58 9.71 9.62
CA ASP A 407 -30.48 8.76 8.51
C ASP A 407 -29.01 8.45 8.18
N ILE A 408 -28.77 7.39 7.41
CA ILE A 408 -27.46 7.03 6.82
C ILE A 408 -27.05 8.00 5.69
N ARG A 409 -27.99 8.82 5.20
CA ARG A 409 -27.76 9.75 4.07
C ARG A 409 -26.54 10.67 4.20
N PRO A 410 -26.26 11.30 5.35
CA PRO A 410 -25.04 12.11 5.49
C PRO A 410 -23.77 11.28 5.30
N THR A 411 -23.73 10.06 5.87
CA THR A 411 -22.59 9.15 5.68
C THR A 411 -22.43 8.74 4.22
N LEU A 412 -23.54 8.44 3.53
CA LEU A 412 -23.53 8.11 2.10
C LEU A 412 -23.07 9.28 1.24
N ALA A 413 -23.55 10.49 1.50
CA ALA A 413 -23.18 11.68 0.73
C ALA A 413 -21.68 11.98 0.85
N ILE A 414 -21.15 11.95 2.07
CA ILE A 414 -19.70 12.12 2.31
C ILE A 414 -18.91 10.96 1.67
N GLY A 415 -19.36 9.72 1.86
CA GLY A 415 -18.68 8.55 1.35
C GLY A 415 -18.63 8.50 -0.17
N LEU A 416 -19.75 8.76 -0.85
CA LEU A 416 -19.80 8.80 -2.32
C LEU A 416 -19.03 10.00 -2.89
N GLY A 417 -19.18 11.18 -2.28
CA GLY A 417 -18.41 12.36 -2.66
C GLY A 417 -16.90 12.14 -2.46
N GLY A 418 -16.50 11.53 -1.33
CA GLY A 418 -15.12 11.13 -1.06
C GLY A 418 -14.62 10.11 -2.08
N PHE A 419 -15.37 9.02 -2.31
CA PHE A 419 -14.99 7.99 -3.27
C PHE A 419 -14.80 8.57 -4.68
N ALA A 420 -15.72 9.42 -5.15
CA ALA A 420 -15.60 10.10 -6.44
C ALA A 420 -14.41 11.08 -6.48
N THR A 421 -14.13 11.79 -5.38
CA THR A 421 -12.94 12.64 -5.24
C THR A 421 -11.65 11.82 -5.39
N TRP A 422 -11.59 10.65 -4.74
CA TRP A 422 -10.40 9.78 -4.83
C TRP A 422 -10.27 9.08 -6.19
N ALA A 423 -11.37 8.80 -6.89
CA ALA A 423 -11.34 8.36 -8.28
C ALA A 423 -10.69 9.43 -9.17
N GLY A 424 -10.99 10.71 -8.93
CA GLY A 424 -10.30 11.83 -9.57
C GLY A 424 -8.80 11.89 -9.25
N ALA A 425 -8.41 11.59 -7.99
CA ALA A 425 -6.99 11.52 -7.62
C ALA A 425 -6.26 10.35 -8.32
N LEU A 426 -6.90 9.20 -8.47
CA LEU A 426 -6.37 8.07 -9.25
C LEU A 426 -6.25 8.42 -10.73
N TRP A 427 -7.20 9.17 -11.28
CA TRP A 427 -7.10 9.70 -12.64
C TRP A 427 -5.92 10.68 -12.79
N ALA A 428 -5.74 11.63 -11.85
CA ALA A 428 -4.56 12.50 -11.84
C ALA A 428 -3.25 11.69 -11.78
N ALA A 429 -3.19 10.63 -10.96
CA ALA A 429 -2.05 9.73 -10.90
C ALA A 429 -1.81 9.00 -12.24
N ALA A 430 -2.86 8.62 -12.98
CA ALA A 430 -2.73 8.02 -14.31
C ALA A 430 -2.13 9.01 -15.33
N ILE A 431 -2.50 10.28 -15.27
CA ILE A 431 -1.96 11.33 -16.13
C ILE A 431 -0.46 11.54 -15.90
N VAL A 432 0.00 11.49 -14.66
CA VAL A 432 1.43 11.66 -14.34
C VAL A 432 2.23 10.34 -14.39
N ALA A 433 1.57 9.22 -14.65
CA ALA A 433 2.22 7.91 -14.70
C ALA A 433 3.44 7.83 -15.64
N PRO A 434 3.48 8.49 -16.82
CA PRO A 434 4.66 8.49 -17.68
C PRO A 434 5.94 9.02 -17.02
N VAL A 435 5.82 9.85 -15.98
CA VAL A 435 6.97 10.38 -15.22
C VAL A 435 7.53 9.35 -14.22
N TYR A 436 6.71 8.39 -13.79
CA TYR A 436 7.01 7.50 -12.68
C TYR A 436 6.96 6.01 -13.05
N SER A 437 6.73 5.67 -14.32
CA SER A 437 6.58 4.29 -14.80
C SER A 437 7.39 4.05 -16.06
N GLY A 438 8.06 2.91 -16.14
CA GLY A 438 8.74 2.43 -17.34
C GLY A 438 7.82 2.04 -18.49
N ALA A 439 6.49 1.96 -18.26
CA ALA A 439 5.51 1.66 -19.32
C ALA A 439 5.64 2.59 -20.53
N ALA A 440 5.69 3.91 -20.27
CA ALA A 440 5.79 4.90 -21.33
C ALA A 440 7.12 4.85 -22.10
N LEU A 441 8.20 4.42 -21.44
CA LEU A 441 9.48 4.17 -22.11
C LEU A 441 9.42 2.92 -22.99
N TYR A 442 8.80 1.84 -22.46
CA TYR A 442 8.60 0.61 -23.21
C TYR A 442 7.74 0.84 -24.47
N ASP A 443 6.68 1.64 -24.37
CA ASP A 443 5.79 1.95 -25.49
C ASP A 443 6.47 2.75 -26.61
N GLN A 444 7.47 3.58 -26.27
CA GLN A 444 8.28 4.35 -27.24
C GLN A 444 9.28 3.46 -27.99
N LEU A 445 9.65 2.29 -27.44
CA LEU A 445 10.62 1.42 -28.10
C LEU A 445 10.04 0.81 -29.38
N PRO A 446 10.81 0.79 -30.49
CA PRO A 446 10.48 -0.02 -31.67
C PRO A 446 10.27 -1.50 -31.32
N ALA A 447 9.32 -2.17 -31.95
CA ALA A 447 9.01 -3.58 -31.67
C ALA A 447 10.24 -4.49 -31.72
N ALA A 448 11.17 -4.24 -32.66
CA ALA A 448 12.42 -4.99 -32.81
C ALA A 448 13.41 -4.80 -31.63
N LEU A 449 13.21 -3.81 -30.76
CA LEU A 449 14.05 -3.54 -29.60
C LEU A 449 13.40 -3.94 -28.27
N ARG A 450 12.17 -4.48 -28.32
CA ARG A 450 11.44 -4.88 -27.11
C ARG A 450 11.74 -6.30 -26.62
N GLN A 451 12.30 -7.13 -27.48
CA GLN A 451 12.56 -8.56 -27.20
C GLN A 451 13.96 -8.94 -27.70
N ASP A 452 14.59 -9.87 -26.99
CA ASP A 452 15.85 -10.51 -27.36
C ASP A 452 17.06 -9.57 -27.55
N VAL A 453 16.99 -8.34 -27.03
CA VAL A 453 18.07 -7.37 -27.06
C VAL A 453 18.67 -7.24 -25.66
N PRO A 454 20.00 -7.38 -25.48
CA PRO A 454 20.63 -7.14 -24.18
C PRO A 454 20.32 -5.73 -23.68
N VAL A 455 19.85 -5.62 -22.44
CA VAL A 455 19.54 -4.35 -21.79
C VAL A 455 20.46 -4.17 -20.59
N TYR A 456 21.14 -3.03 -20.56
CA TYR A 456 22.02 -2.62 -19.48
C TYR A 456 21.38 -1.51 -18.68
N SER A 457 21.37 -1.59 -17.35
CA SER A 457 20.90 -0.52 -16.49
C SER A 457 22.09 0.15 -15.81
N VAL A 458 22.45 1.37 -16.22
CA VAL A 458 23.71 2.01 -15.86
C VAL A 458 23.48 3.04 -14.75
N ARG A 459 24.04 2.78 -13.56
CA ARG A 459 23.93 3.59 -12.34
C ARG A 459 22.49 3.88 -11.89
N THR A 460 21.54 3.14 -12.41
CA THR A 460 20.11 3.24 -12.08
C THR A 460 19.48 1.86 -12.19
N TYR A 461 18.27 1.70 -11.63
CA TYR A 461 17.46 0.51 -11.84
C TYR A 461 15.98 0.93 -11.87
N ASP A 462 15.29 0.60 -12.96
CA ASP A 462 13.86 0.86 -13.15
C ASP A 462 13.09 -0.46 -13.02
N GLN A 463 12.56 -0.73 -11.83
CA GLN A 463 11.86 -1.97 -11.50
C GLN A 463 10.61 -2.19 -12.36
N SER A 464 9.94 -1.11 -12.77
CA SER A 464 8.75 -1.25 -13.60
C SER A 464 9.09 -1.52 -15.07
N LEU A 465 10.22 -1.05 -15.55
CA LEU A 465 10.65 -1.29 -16.92
C LEU A 465 10.99 -2.79 -17.14
N THR A 466 11.66 -3.45 -16.16
CA THR A 466 11.96 -4.89 -16.24
C THR A 466 10.69 -5.73 -16.37
N PHE A 467 9.62 -5.37 -15.64
CA PHE A 467 8.32 -6.01 -15.78
C PHE A 467 7.75 -5.90 -17.20
N TYR A 468 7.83 -4.72 -17.83
CA TYR A 468 7.33 -4.52 -19.21
C TYR A 468 8.23 -5.17 -20.26
N LEU A 469 9.55 -5.17 -20.08
CA LEU A 469 10.52 -5.86 -20.93
C LEU A 469 10.39 -7.39 -20.85
N ARG A 470 9.91 -7.92 -19.70
CA ARG A 470 9.75 -9.36 -19.43
C ARG A 470 11.05 -10.17 -19.38
N HIS A 471 12.18 -9.53 -19.20
CA HIS A 471 13.46 -10.18 -19.00
C HIS A 471 14.36 -9.32 -18.08
N PRO A 472 15.30 -9.95 -17.36
CA PRO A 472 16.27 -9.24 -16.53
C PRO A 472 17.16 -8.32 -17.34
N VAL A 473 17.67 -7.27 -16.68
CA VAL A 473 18.65 -6.34 -17.24
C VAL A 473 20.02 -6.56 -16.57
N THR A 474 21.10 -6.21 -17.26
CA THR A 474 22.43 -6.28 -16.65
C THR A 474 22.75 -4.98 -15.92
N LEU A 475 22.95 -5.05 -14.61
CA LEU A 475 23.27 -3.89 -13.77
C LEU A 475 24.72 -3.47 -13.97
N VAL A 476 24.93 -2.17 -14.21
CA VAL A 476 26.25 -1.56 -14.40
C VAL A 476 26.48 -0.48 -13.35
N GLU A 477 27.48 -0.69 -12.49
CA GLU A 477 27.84 0.26 -11.42
C GLU A 477 26.63 0.68 -10.56
N TYR A 478 25.79 -0.29 -10.22
CA TYR A 478 24.60 -0.13 -9.39
C TYR A 478 24.51 -1.27 -8.38
N ARG A 479 24.15 -0.96 -7.14
CA ARG A 479 23.90 -1.95 -6.08
C ARG A 479 22.50 -1.82 -5.48
N GLY A 480 22.25 -0.75 -4.74
CA GLY A 480 20.95 -0.45 -4.14
C GLY A 480 20.34 -1.63 -3.39
N GLU A 481 19.06 -1.87 -3.60
CA GLU A 481 18.30 -2.98 -3.01
C GLU A 481 18.72 -4.38 -3.49
N LEU A 482 19.49 -4.47 -4.58
CA LEU A 482 19.98 -5.73 -5.17
C LEU A 482 21.36 -6.14 -4.65
N ASP A 483 21.97 -5.36 -3.73
CA ASP A 483 23.32 -5.60 -3.21
C ASP A 483 23.51 -7.02 -2.65
N PHE A 484 22.52 -7.54 -1.93
CA PHE A 484 22.58 -8.89 -1.39
C PHE A 484 22.65 -9.96 -2.50
N GLY A 485 21.76 -9.89 -3.48
CA GLY A 485 21.76 -10.81 -4.63
C GLY A 485 23.03 -10.70 -5.46
N GLN A 486 23.52 -9.50 -5.72
CA GLN A 486 24.80 -9.28 -6.43
C GLN A 486 26.02 -9.83 -5.66
N THR A 487 25.97 -9.83 -4.33
CA THR A 487 27.03 -10.43 -3.51
C THR A 487 27.06 -11.96 -3.66
N LEU A 488 25.89 -12.58 -3.85
CA LEU A 488 25.79 -14.02 -4.12
C LEU A 488 26.15 -14.38 -5.56
N GLU A 489 25.80 -13.51 -6.52
CA GLU A 489 25.94 -13.75 -7.96
C GLU A 489 26.68 -12.58 -8.65
N PRO A 490 27.97 -12.31 -8.33
CA PRO A 490 28.68 -11.13 -8.82
C PRO A 490 28.85 -11.10 -10.35
N ALA A 491 28.85 -12.26 -11.00
CA ALA A 491 28.95 -12.36 -12.45
C ALA A 491 27.76 -11.78 -13.24
N ARG A 492 26.62 -11.53 -12.58
CA ARG A 492 25.43 -10.95 -13.20
C ARG A 492 25.43 -9.42 -13.25
N SER A 493 26.50 -8.78 -12.80
CA SER A 493 26.62 -7.33 -12.82
C SER A 493 27.99 -6.87 -13.29
N VAL A 494 28.07 -5.64 -13.80
CA VAL A 494 29.33 -5.02 -14.24
C VAL A 494 29.71 -3.96 -13.19
N ALA A 495 30.87 -4.15 -12.58
CA ALA A 495 31.25 -3.38 -11.40
C ALA A 495 31.47 -1.87 -11.65
N THR A 496 31.95 -1.50 -12.86
CA THR A 496 32.30 -0.11 -13.18
C THR A 496 31.91 0.27 -14.61
N LEU A 497 31.71 1.57 -14.84
CA LEU A 497 31.47 2.10 -16.18
C LEU A 497 32.64 1.83 -17.13
N ALA A 498 33.87 1.80 -16.60
CA ALA A 498 35.09 1.46 -17.38
C ALA A 498 35.06 0.00 -17.88
N ALA A 499 34.62 -0.93 -17.03
CA ALA A 499 34.46 -2.34 -17.43
C ALA A 499 33.29 -2.54 -18.41
N PHE A 500 32.29 -1.65 -18.39
CA PHE A 500 31.17 -1.67 -19.31
C PHE A 500 31.54 -1.16 -20.72
N ALA A 501 32.50 -0.25 -20.86
CA ALA A 501 32.85 0.37 -22.12
C ALA A 501 33.22 -0.62 -23.26
N PRO A 502 34.05 -1.67 -23.05
CA PRO A 502 34.28 -2.68 -24.07
C PRO A 502 33.00 -3.49 -24.39
N LEU A 503 32.23 -3.89 -23.38
CA LEU A 503 30.98 -4.64 -23.59
C LEU A 503 30.00 -3.86 -24.46
N TRP A 504 29.88 -2.56 -24.21
CA TRP A 504 29.03 -1.68 -25.01
C TRP A 504 29.57 -1.55 -26.46
N ARG A 505 30.89 -1.43 -26.62
CA ARG A 505 31.53 -1.33 -27.94
C ARG A 505 31.39 -2.59 -28.78
N ASP A 506 31.46 -3.75 -28.15
CA ASP A 506 31.44 -5.04 -28.82
C ASP A 506 30.01 -5.57 -29.02
N SER A 507 29.01 -4.99 -28.33
CA SER A 507 27.63 -5.35 -28.51
C SER A 507 27.12 -4.94 -29.89
N GLY A 508 26.50 -5.85 -30.63
CA GLY A 508 25.89 -5.57 -31.94
C GLY A 508 24.66 -4.64 -31.79
N GLN A 509 23.63 -5.14 -31.15
CA GLN A 509 22.42 -4.41 -30.82
C GLN A 509 22.18 -4.55 -29.32
N ALA A 510 22.23 -3.44 -28.60
CA ALA A 510 22.02 -3.40 -27.16
C ALA A 510 21.32 -2.10 -26.75
N LEU A 511 20.62 -2.13 -25.64
CA LEU A 511 20.00 -0.98 -25.00
C LEU A 511 20.70 -0.65 -23.69
N ALA A 512 20.77 0.64 -23.35
CA ALA A 512 21.18 1.10 -22.03
C ALA A 512 20.09 2.03 -21.44
N VAL A 513 19.71 1.75 -20.20
CA VAL A 513 18.81 2.57 -19.40
C VAL A 513 19.66 3.46 -18.51
N VAL A 514 19.49 4.76 -18.61
CA VAL A 514 20.33 5.76 -17.95
C VAL A 514 19.51 6.93 -17.44
N GLU A 515 19.96 7.57 -16.36
CA GLU A 515 19.44 8.89 -15.98
C GLU A 515 20.07 10.00 -16.83
N PRO A 516 19.43 11.19 -16.97
CA PRO A 516 19.95 12.30 -17.77
C PRO A 516 21.41 12.66 -17.45
N LYS A 517 21.77 12.68 -16.15
CA LYS A 517 23.13 12.97 -15.69
C LYS A 517 24.13 11.91 -16.16
N THR A 518 23.79 10.64 -16.05
CA THR A 518 24.61 9.52 -16.49
C THR A 518 24.75 9.50 -18.02
N TYR A 519 23.69 9.85 -18.74
CA TYR A 519 23.73 10.00 -20.21
C TYR A 519 24.78 11.03 -20.65
N GLU A 520 24.80 12.22 -20.02
CA GLU A 520 25.80 13.24 -20.36
C GLU A 520 27.24 12.80 -20.00
N GLN A 521 27.42 12.08 -18.90
CA GLN A 521 28.72 11.50 -18.53
C GLN A 521 29.20 10.45 -19.53
N MET A 522 28.33 9.54 -19.97
CA MET A 522 28.67 8.54 -20.99
C MET A 522 28.96 9.21 -22.34
N ARG A 523 28.20 10.23 -22.71
CA ARG A 523 28.41 11.00 -23.94
C ARG A 523 29.77 11.70 -23.94
N SER A 524 30.14 12.35 -22.83
CA SER A 524 31.45 12.99 -22.67
C SER A 524 32.61 11.99 -22.63
N ALA A 525 32.36 10.76 -22.17
CA ALA A 525 33.31 9.66 -22.20
C ALA A 525 33.42 8.94 -23.58
N GLY A 526 32.72 9.43 -24.61
CA GLY A 526 32.82 8.93 -25.97
C GLY A 526 31.98 7.68 -26.28
N PHE A 527 30.98 7.37 -25.47
CA PHE A 527 30.05 6.27 -25.80
C PHE A 527 29.17 6.66 -27.01
N ALA A 528 29.16 5.83 -28.03
CA ALA A 528 28.24 5.98 -29.15
C ALA A 528 26.83 5.61 -28.69
N MET A 529 25.90 6.57 -28.78
CA MET A 529 24.52 6.40 -28.27
C MET A 529 23.51 7.09 -29.19
N VAL A 530 22.40 6.39 -29.44
CA VAL A 530 21.23 6.92 -30.14
C VAL A 530 20.06 6.84 -29.20
N MET A 531 19.36 7.96 -28.95
CA MET A 531 18.16 8.02 -28.12
C MET A 531 17.03 7.21 -28.76
N ARG A 532 16.43 6.27 -28.00
CA ARG A 532 15.32 5.43 -28.45
C ARG A 532 14.03 5.74 -27.72
N ALA A 533 14.12 6.04 -26.41
CA ALA A 533 12.98 6.47 -25.61
C ALA A 533 13.46 7.44 -24.52
N SER A 534 12.57 8.34 -24.13
CA SER A 534 12.88 9.32 -23.09
C SER A 534 11.68 9.61 -22.19
N SER A 535 11.96 9.79 -20.91
CA SER A 535 11.05 10.33 -19.90
C SER A 535 11.76 11.44 -19.13
N PRO A 536 11.05 12.21 -18.27
CA PRO A 536 11.69 13.23 -17.45
C PRO A 536 12.80 12.72 -16.50
N LYS A 537 12.83 11.41 -16.23
CA LYS A 537 13.77 10.81 -15.28
C LYS A 537 14.74 9.82 -15.91
N THR A 538 14.38 9.20 -17.02
CA THR A 538 15.09 8.04 -17.55
C THR A 538 15.13 8.10 -19.08
N TYR A 539 16.27 7.79 -19.66
CA TYR A 539 16.48 7.63 -21.09
C TYR A 539 16.81 6.18 -21.43
N ILE A 540 16.34 5.72 -22.57
CA ILE A 540 16.78 4.46 -23.17
C ILE A 540 17.55 4.81 -24.45
N VAL A 541 18.78 4.36 -24.51
CA VAL A 541 19.66 4.55 -25.65
C VAL A 541 20.07 3.23 -26.25
N SER A 542 20.31 3.21 -27.55
CA SER A 542 20.98 2.09 -28.23
C SER A 542 22.36 2.52 -28.70
N ARG A 543 23.22 1.56 -28.96
CA ARG A 543 24.52 1.86 -29.56
C ARG A 543 24.39 2.39 -31.00
N ARG A 544 23.46 1.83 -31.78
CA ARG A 544 23.13 2.18 -33.17
C ARG A 544 21.64 2.24 -33.38
#